data_0f3f66e717420456670fa6ff63f008a1
#
_entry.id   0f3f66e717420456670fa6ff63f008a1
#
_cell.length_a   1.000
_cell.length_b   1.000
_cell.length_c   1.000
_cell.angle_alpha   90.00
_cell.angle_beta   90.00
_cell.angle_gamma   90.00
#
_symmetry.space_group_name_H-M   'P 1'
#
loop_
_entity.id
_entity.type
_entity.pdbx_description
1 polymer ?
#
loop_
_entity_poly.entity_id
_entity_poly.type
_entity_poly.pdbx_seq_one_letter_code
_entity_poly.pdbx_strand_id
1 'polypeptide(L)'
;MDLNLEAESRGNSDEESASAVGADPAGFIRRHPTQVLRSAAVIAATLIGCQALAASSTSPSAVIGLLPDGLSGAKASFLSGFQLGQEEARACGVDPVAVDWQTLKSDQGAPLSTGPETALLVAPFAADLRGFSSLAQDQKLGVVLPYQRGESLASLVELDPEGRLHPVLSPLQDDLEQLASDALAQGWKRVMVVADPSDRSADQAEDFVEMFQRLGGRVESFEDPLVQTVDPENSLALERLFQDLTWKGPDALVLAASPDSPLALQLADAQAKGALGVTPTGRAWVWMLPSHRVQDLPMRSWKQLVLEQPAHGPAWSGFQARFLAERGRNPDLLAASGYDTARMLTLASLAPSPVSVEGTRHPLGWLDPDQEPASLCDAVTARLSGDSVRLMGAASDLSQRPGQAPSGEASTRLMPGR
;
A
#
# COMPACT_ATOMS: atom_id res chain seq x y z
N MET A 1 16.91 37.74 8.74
CA MET A 1 15.93 38.69 8.18
C MET A 1 14.59 38.09 8.48
N ASP A 2 14.06 38.53 9.62
CA ASP A 2 12.85 38.01 10.23
C ASP A 2 11.63 38.49 9.46
N LEU A 3 10.69 37.62 9.23
CA LEU A 3 9.30 37.99 8.94
C LEU A 3 8.33 37.10 9.73
N ASN A 4 7.93 37.67 10.86
CA ASN A 4 6.70 37.37 11.57
C ASN A 4 5.50 37.45 10.64
N LEU A 5 4.60 36.50 10.75
CA LEU A 5 3.19 36.69 10.38
C LEU A 5 2.31 36.17 11.50
N GLU A 6 1.68 37.14 12.11
CA GLU A 6 0.72 37.04 13.18
C GLU A 6 -0.57 36.36 12.74
N ALA A 7 -1.14 35.67 13.71
CA ALA A 7 -2.46 35.08 13.70
C ALA A 7 -3.53 36.19 13.82
N GLU A 8 -4.58 36.15 13.04
CA GLU A 8 -5.87 36.76 13.36
C GLU A 8 -6.96 35.73 13.59
N SER A 9 -7.34 35.67 14.85
CA SER A 9 -8.53 35.07 15.41
C SER A 9 -9.71 36.05 15.24
N ARG A 10 -10.83 35.58 14.72
CA ARG A 10 -12.19 36.08 14.95
C ARG A 10 -13.09 34.86 14.74
N GLY A 11 -13.81 34.32 15.67
CA GLY A 11 -14.69 34.87 16.73
C GLY A 11 -16.02 35.29 16.12
N ASN A 12 -17.01 34.39 16.05
CA ASN A 12 -18.39 34.81 16.24
C ASN A 12 -19.22 33.64 16.78
N SER A 13 -19.69 33.88 17.97
CA SER A 13 -20.79 33.29 18.69
C SER A 13 -22.12 33.84 18.14
N ASP A 14 -23.15 33.12 18.39
CA ASP A 14 -24.49 33.46 18.87
C ASP A 14 -25.51 32.49 18.33
N GLU A 15 -26.09 31.69 19.28
CA GLU A 15 -27.43 31.90 19.87
C GLU A 15 -28.56 31.51 18.87
N GLU A 16 -29.55 30.83 19.22
CA GLU A 16 -30.45 30.62 20.32
C GLU A 16 -31.64 29.74 19.88
N SER A 17 -32.18 29.06 20.76
CA SER A 17 -33.57 28.86 21.21
C SER A 17 -34.33 27.64 20.66
N ALA A 18 -34.55 26.67 21.52
CA ALA A 18 -35.72 26.45 22.40
C ALA A 18 -37.06 26.10 21.73
N SER A 19 -37.59 24.98 22.13
CA SER A 19 -38.96 24.73 22.64
C SER A 19 -39.35 23.27 22.39
N ALA A 20 -39.46 22.37 23.32
CA ALA A 20 -40.39 22.11 24.41
C ALA A 20 -41.82 21.71 23.95
N VAL A 21 -42.34 20.75 24.74
CA VAL A 21 -43.75 20.28 24.83
C VAL A 21 -43.99 18.94 24.09
N GLY A 22 -44.24 17.81 24.71
CA GLY A 22 -44.89 17.51 25.99
C GLY A 22 -45.80 16.30 25.79
N ALA A 23 -45.93 15.54 26.83
CA ALA A 23 -47.05 14.66 27.21
C ALA A 23 -46.91 13.15 27.03
N ASP A 24 -46.65 12.53 28.16
CA ASP A 24 -47.25 11.28 28.65
C ASP A 24 -48.77 11.39 28.78
N PRO A 25 -49.55 10.31 28.91
CA PRO A 25 -49.53 9.46 30.06
C PRO A 25 -49.97 7.96 29.91
N ALA A 26 -49.41 7.16 30.78
CA ALA A 26 -50.08 6.15 31.65
C ALA A 26 -51.12 5.16 31.10
N GLY A 27 -50.82 3.89 31.31
CA GLY A 27 -51.77 2.79 31.28
C GLY A 27 -51.31 1.60 32.12
N PHE A 28 -51.50 1.68 33.40
CA PHE A 28 -51.62 0.65 34.40
C PHE A 28 -52.47 -0.54 33.95
N ILE A 29 -52.08 -1.78 34.22
CA ILE A 29 -52.92 -2.80 34.83
C ILE A 29 -52.06 -3.92 35.44
N ARG A 30 -52.45 -4.26 36.61
CA ARG A 30 -51.97 -5.08 37.70
C ARG A 30 -52.36 -6.56 37.55
N ARG A 31 -51.65 -7.39 38.36
CA ARG A 31 -52.05 -8.55 39.19
C ARG A 31 -51.99 -9.93 38.48
N HIS A 32 -51.53 -10.88 39.08
CA HIS A 32 -51.02 -11.50 40.30
C HIS A 32 -51.06 -13.06 40.09
N PRO A 33 -50.60 -13.85 41.05
CA PRO A 33 -49.77 -15.04 40.79
C PRO A 33 -50.51 -16.33 41.06
N THR A 34 -49.97 -17.44 40.64
CA THR A 34 -50.30 -18.74 41.24
C THR A 34 -49.11 -19.69 41.29
N GLN A 35 -48.79 -20.06 42.46
CA GLN A 35 -47.95 -21.18 42.86
C GLN A 35 -48.59 -22.52 42.42
N VAL A 36 -47.78 -23.53 42.15
CA VAL A 36 -47.94 -24.94 42.57
C VAL A 36 -46.62 -25.67 42.37
N LEU A 37 -45.89 -25.97 43.34
CA LEU A 37 -45.46 -27.17 44.04
C LEU A 37 -45.13 -28.45 43.24
N ARG A 38 -43.84 -28.86 43.44
CA ARG A 38 -43.32 -30.21 43.71
C ARG A 38 -43.46 -31.30 42.65
N SER A 39 -42.28 -31.73 42.17
CA SER A 39 -41.94 -33.19 42.27
C SER A 39 -40.42 -33.35 42.15
N ALA A 40 -39.86 -33.94 43.18
CA ALA A 40 -38.50 -34.42 43.22
C ALA A 40 -38.39 -35.71 42.40
N ALA A 41 -37.45 -35.81 41.48
CA ALA A 41 -36.95 -37.05 40.96
C ALA A 41 -35.45 -37.07 40.99
N VAL A 42 -34.95 -37.92 41.86
CA VAL A 42 -33.55 -38.33 41.99
C VAL A 42 -33.19 -39.09 40.73
N ILE A 43 -32.26 -38.62 39.95
CA ILE A 43 -31.58 -39.40 38.93
C ILE A 43 -30.08 -39.32 39.14
N ALA A 44 -29.51 -40.50 39.26
CA ALA A 44 -28.12 -40.78 39.56
C ALA A 44 -27.12 -40.04 38.67
N ALA A 45 -26.11 -39.52 39.31
CA ALA A 45 -24.92 -38.97 38.70
C ALA A 45 -24.13 -40.07 37.97
N THR A 46 -24.12 -40.03 36.65
CA THR A 46 -23.06 -40.63 35.86
C THR A 46 -22.00 -39.54 35.62
N LEU A 47 -20.94 -39.57 36.40
CA LEU A 47 -19.71 -38.84 36.16
C LEU A 47 -19.11 -39.35 34.86
N ILE A 48 -19.51 -38.79 33.74
CA ILE A 48 -18.70 -38.80 32.51
C ILE A 48 -17.72 -37.62 32.65
N GLY A 49 -16.47 -37.98 32.96
CA GLY A 49 -15.39 -37.01 32.97
C GLY A 49 -15.25 -36.39 31.58
N CYS A 50 -15.79 -35.18 31.41
CA CYS A 50 -15.27 -34.24 30.44
C CYS A 50 -13.87 -33.90 30.90
N GLN A 51 -12.87 -34.63 30.39
CA GLN A 51 -11.55 -34.09 30.27
C GLN A 51 -11.70 -32.88 29.33
N ALA A 52 -11.84 -31.70 29.89
CA ALA A 52 -11.53 -30.50 29.18
C ALA A 52 -10.10 -30.68 28.66
N LEU A 53 -9.97 -30.96 27.36
CA LEU A 53 -8.78 -30.70 26.64
C LEU A 53 -8.48 -29.22 26.92
N ALA A 54 -7.56 -28.99 27.88
CA ALA A 54 -6.92 -27.71 28.04
C ALA A 54 -6.30 -27.44 26.66
N ALA A 55 -7.02 -26.69 25.83
CA ALA A 55 -6.42 -26.05 24.70
C ALA A 55 -5.25 -25.28 25.30
N SER A 56 -4.04 -25.75 25.00
CA SER A 56 -2.83 -25.02 25.34
C SER A 56 -3.05 -23.64 24.76
N SER A 57 -3.33 -22.68 25.63
CA SER A 57 -3.33 -21.27 25.27
C SER A 57 -1.89 -20.98 24.87
N THR A 58 -1.58 -21.18 23.59
CA THR A 58 -0.37 -20.62 23.01
C THR A 58 -0.50 -19.11 23.27
N SER A 59 0.32 -18.59 24.15
CA SER A 59 0.43 -17.15 24.38
C SER A 59 0.51 -16.49 23.01
N PRO A 60 -0.31 -15.47 22.73
CA PRO A 60 -0.25 -14.81 21.43
C PRO A 60 1.19 -14.37 21.21
N SER A 61 1.78 -14.82 20.12
CA SER A 61 3.15 -14.43 19.75
C SER A 61 3.22 -12.91 19.68
N ALA A 62 4.20 -12.31 20.34
CA ALA A 62 4.34 -10.87 20.35
C ALA A 62 4.59 -10.36 18.93
N VAL A 63 3.91 -9.27 18.57
CA VAL A 63 4.08 -8.58 17.30
C VAL A 63 4.61 -7.18 17.57
N ILE A 64 5.74 -6.86 16.98
CA ILE A 64 6.34 -5.53 17.05
C ILE A 64 6.11 -4.82 15.73
N GLY A 65 5.64 -3.57 15.78
CA GLY A 65 5.51 -2.70 14.62
C GLY A 65 6.50 -1.54 14.69
N LEU A 66 7.27 -1.33 13.64
CA LEU A 66 8.22 -0.22 13.53
C LEU A 66 7.64 0.88 12.65
N LEU A 67 7.45 2.05 13.22
CA LEU A 67 7.01 3.24 12.50
C LEU A 67 8.19 4.19 12.32
N PRO A 68 8.30 4.87 11.16
CA PRO A 68 9.35 5.85 10.96
C PRO A 68 9.15 7.08 11.86
N ASP A 69 10.23 7.70 12.27
CA ASP A 69 10.20 9.06 12.80
C ASP A 69 9.93 10.03 11.63
N GLY A 70 9.00 10.94 11.81
CA GLY A 70 8.53 11.82 10.72
C GLY A 70 7.45 11.18 9.84
N LEU A 71 7.32 11.66 8.57
CA LEU A 71 6.35 11.19 7.55
C LEU A 71 4.90 11.02 8.09
N SER A 72 4.43 12.02 8.84
CA SER A 72 3.16 11.94 9.59
C SER A 72 1.95 11.58 8.74
N GLY A 73 1.87 12.10 7.50
CA GLY A 73 0.79 11.79 6.57
C GLY A 73 0.77 10.31 6.14
N ALA A 74 1.92 9.77 5.76
CA ALA A 74 2.07 8.39 5.35
C ALA A 74 1.76 7.42 6.51
N LYS A 75 2.29 7.74 7.70
CA LYS A 75 2.01 6.99 8.93
C LYS A 75 0.52 6.99 9.27
N ALA A 76 -0.13 8.15 9.20
CA ALA A 76 -1.56 8.27 9.47
C ALA A 76 -2.40 7.48 8.44
N SER A 77 -2.02 7.48 7.17
CA SER A 77 -2.70 6.70 6.14
C SER A 77 -2.60 5.21 6.40
N PHE A 78 -1.38 4.72 6.65
CA PHE A 78 -1.15 3.31 7.01
C PHE A 78 -1.94 2.87 8.25
N LEU A 79 -1.84 3.61 9.34
CA LEU A 79 -2.55 3.28 10.58
C LEU A 79 -4.08 3.34 10.42
N SER A 80 -4.60 4.23 9.59
CA SER A 80 -6.03 4.29 9.28
C SER A 80 -6.52 3.04 8.55
N GLY A 81 -5.74 2.53 7.60
CA GLY A 81 -6.01 1.25 6.95
C GLY A 81 -5.87 0.07 7.91
N PHE A 82 -4.81 0.07 8.73
CA PHE A 82 -4.57 -0.97 9.73
C PHE A 82 -5.76 -1.10 10.70
N GLN A 83 -6.28 0.02 11.20
CA GLN A 83 -7.47 0.02 12.05
C GLN A 83 -8.69 -0.57 11.34
N LEU A 84 -8.90 -0.26 10.05
CA LEU A 84 -10.00 -0.82 9.26
C LEU A 84 -9.89 -2.34 9.12
N GLY A 85 -8.68 -2.87 8.91
CA GLY A 85 -8.43 -4.32 8.88
C GLY A 85 -8.73 -5.00 10.22
N GLN A 86 -8.39 -4.33 11.33
CA GLN A 86 -8.75 -4.82 12.67
C GLN A 86 -10.26 -4.79 12.93
N GLU A 87 -10.97 -3.77 12.45
CA GLU A 87 -12.42 -3.67 12.54
C GLU A 87 -13.11 -4.80 11.76
N GLU A 88 -12.57 -5.14 10.59
CA GLU A 88 -13.06 -6.28 9.81
C GLU A 88 -12.83 -7.62 10.53
N ALA A 89 -11.67 -7.82 11.14
CA ALA A 89 -11.40 -9.03 11.92
C ALA A 89 -12.41 -9.22 13.06
N ARG A 90 -12.75 -8.14 13.78
CA ARG A 90 -13.81 -8.19 14.80
C ARG A 90 -15.17 -8.51 14.21
N ALA A 91 -15.49 -8.00 13.03
CA ALA A 91 -16.73 -8.33 12.33
C ALA A 91 -16.79 -9.81 11.91
N CYS A 92 -15.64 -10.46 11.67
CA CYS A 92 -15.52 -11.89 11.43
C CYS A 92 -15.48 -12.73 12.73
N GLY A 93 -15.66 -12.11 13.89
CA GLY A 93 -15.78 -12.80 15.19
C GLY A 93 -14.46 -13.16 15.86
N VAL A 94 -13.35 -12.52 15.46
CA VAL A 94 -12.03 -12.74 16.09
C VAL A 94 -11.44 -11.43 16.62
N ASP A 95 -10.75 -11.53 17.73
CA ASP A 95 -10.01 -10.40 18.26
C ASP A 95 -8.73 -10.19 17.43
N PRO A 96 -8.48 -8.96 16.94
CA PRO A 96 -7.27 -8.68 16.20
C PRO A 96 -6.05 -8.73 17.12
N VAL A 97 -4.92 -9.12 16.55
CA VAL A 97 -3.66 -9.14 17.29
C VAL A 97 -3.26 -7.75 17.75
N ALA A 98 -2.78 -7.65 18.98
CA ALA A 98 -2.18 -6.43 19.49
C ALA A 98 -0.77 -6.27 18.92
N VAL A 99 -0.45 -5.07 18.44
CA VAL A 99 0.86 -4.71 17.91
C VAL A 99 1.50 -3.67 18.83
N ASP A 100 2.72 -3.94 19.27
CA ASP A 100 3.53 -2.96 19.99
C ASP A 100 4.22 -2.03 18.99
N TRP A 101 3.65 -0.84 18.80
CA TRP A 101 4.16 0.15 17.86
C TRP A 101 5.29 0.95 18.48
N GLN A 102 6.47 0.81 17.88
CA GLN A 102 7.69 1.52 18.28
C GLN A 102 8.11 2.50 17.17
N THR A 103 8.64 3.66 17.55
CA THR A 103 9.18 4.62 16.60
C THR A 103 10.67 4.33 16.38
N LEU A 104 11.04 4.06 15.13
CA LEU A 104 12.43 3.88 14.72
C LEU A 104 12.97 5.22 14.18
N LYS A 105 14.09 5.67 14.73
CA LYS A 105 14.78 6.84 14.19
C LYS A 105 15.39 6.52 12.83
N SER A 106 15.39 7.50 11.94
CA SER A 106 15.83 7.32 10.54
C SER A 106 17.30 6.90 10.37
N ASP A 107 18.12 7.07 11.40
CA ASP A 107 19.53 6.64 11.43
C ASP A 107 19.73 5.23 12.02
N GLN A 108 18.66 4.60 12.46
CA GLN A 108 18.71 3.25 13.02
C GLN A 108 18.33 2.23 11.94
N GLY A 109 19.24 1.30 11.68
CA GLY A 109 18.97 0.11 10.87
C GLY A 109 17.98 -0.85 11.52
N ALA A 110 17.92 -2.09 11.04
CA ALA A 110 17.12 -3.13 11.69
C ALA A 110 17.53 -3.28 13.17
N PRO A 111 16.56 -3.51 14.07
CA PRO A 111 16.87 -3.71 15.48
C PRO A 111 17.79 -4.94 15.62
N LEU A 112 18.81 -4.84 16.48
CA LEU A 112 19.78 -5.94 16.69
C LEU A 112 19.12 -7.18 17.29
N SER A 113 18.08 -7.01 18.07
CA SER A 113 17.28 -8.11 18.59
C SER A 113 15.88 -7.65 18.95
N THR A 114 14.93 -8.56 18.86
CA THR A 114 13.59 -8.45 19.38
C THR A 114 13.47 -9.31 20.64
N GLY A 115 12.38 -9.18 21.39
CA GLY A 115 12.16 -10.07 22.55
C GLY A 115 12.01 -11.54 22.11
N PRO A 116 12.33 -12.51 22.99
CA PRO A 116 12.28 -13.94 22.66
C PRO A 116 10.87 -14.44 22.32
N GLU A 117 9.85 -13.71 22.71
CA GLU A 117 8.43 -14.00 22.41
C GLU A 117 7.98 -13.46 21.05
N THR A 118 8.81 -12.65 20.35
CA THR A 118 8.44 -12.01 19.11
C THR A 118 8.43 -13.02 17.97
N ALA A 119 7.30 -13.20 17.32
CA ALA A 119 7.15 -14.04 16.14
C ALA A 119 7.06 -13.26 14.83
N LEU A 120 6.56 -12.04 14.90
CA LEU A 120 6.31 -11.18 13.72
C LEU A 120 6.81 -9.77 13.97
N LEU A 121 7.38 -9.18 12.93
CA LEU A 121 7.85 -7.80 12.91
C LEU A 121 7.26 -7.08 11.70
N VAL A 122 6.74 -5.88 11.88
CA VAL A 122 6.36 -4.98 10.79
C VAL A 122 7.48 -3.99 10.57
N ALA A 123 8.09 -4.01 9.40
CA ALA A 123 9.24 -3.17 9.07
C ALA A 123 8.84 -1.70 8.80
N PRO A 124 9.74 -0.72 9.00
CA PRO A 124 9.48 0.69 8.73
C PRO A 124 9.53 1.03 7.23
N PHE A 125 9.23 2.29 6.87
CA PHE A 125 9.17 2.76 5.47
C PHE A 125 10.45 2.56 4.66
N ALA A 126 11.61 2.77 5.23
CA ALA A 126 12.89 2.60 4.55
C ALA A 126 13.67 1.44 5.19
N ALA A 127 13.11 0.22 5.05
CA ALA A 127 13.74 -0.96 5.62
C ALA A 127 14.99 -1.37 4.83
N ASP A 128 16.10 -1.55 5.54
CA ASP A 128 17.26 -2.26 5.01
C ASP A 128 16.93 -3.76 4.93
N LEU A 129 16.62 -4.25 3.72
CA LEU A 129 16.21 -5.63 3.53
C LEU A 129 17.28 -6.64 3.97
N ARG A 130 18.58 -6.34 3.85
CA ARG A 130 19.65 -7.21 4.30
C ARG A 130 19.67 -7.34 5.81
N GLY A 131 19.56 -6.21 6.51
CA GLY A 131 19.49 -6.20 7.97
C GLY A 131 18.27 -6.93 8.49
N PHE A 132 17.10 -6.71 7.87
CA PHE A 132 15.86 -7.40 8.25
C PHE A 132 15.88 -8.90 7.90
N SER A 133 16.49 -9.30 6.77
CA SER A 133 16.67 -10.70 6.43
C SER A 133 17.55 -11.42 7.45
N SER A 134 18.71 -10.86 7.79
CA SER A 134 19.59 -11.43 8.83
C SER A 134 18.85 -11.58 10.16
N LEU A 135 18.14 -10.54 10.59
CA LEU A 135 17.34 -10.58 11.83
C LEU A 135 16.27 -11.69 11.78
N ALA A 136 15.56 -11.80 10.65
CA ALA A 136 14.50 -12.79 10.45
C ALA A 136 15.04 -14.23 10.51
N GLN A 137 16.20 -14.48 9.91
CA GLN A 137 16.86 -15.78 9.92
C GLN A 137 17.40 -16.14 11.31
N ASP A 138 18.12 -15.22 11.96
CA ASP A 138 18.75 -15.44 13.26
C ASP A 138 17.72 -15.71 14.37
N GLN A 139 16.61 -14.98 14.35
CA GLN A 139 15.57 -15.08 15.38
C GLN A 139 14.35 -15.90 14.94
N LYS A 140 14.35 -16.43 13.73
CA LYS A 140 13.27 -17.25 13.14
C LYS A 140 11.90 -16.58 13.18
N LEU A 141 11.88 -15.26 13.00
CA LEU A 141 10.64 -14.47 12.94
C LEU A 141 10.24 -14.19 11.49
N GLY A 142 8.98 -13.81 11.28
CA GLY A 142 8.51 -13.30 10.00
C GLY A 142 8.56 -11.77 10.00
N VAL A 143 8.94 -11.17 8.88
CA VAL A 143 8.98 -9.72 8.71
C VAL A 143 8.00 -9.31 7.62
N VAL A 144 7.01 -8.51 7.99
CA VAL A 144 6.08 -7.88 7.04
C VAL A 144 6.71 -6.58 6.54
N LEU A 145 6.76 -6.40 5.22
CA LEU A 145 7.35 -5.24 4.53
C LEU A 145 6.23 -4.40 3.89
N PRO A 146 5.56 -3.52 4.64
CA PRO A 146 4.35 -2.86 4.16
C PRO A 146 4.60 -1.69 3.20
N TYR A 147 5.85 -1.30 2.97
CA TYR A 147 6.17 -0.07 2.25
C TYR A 147 7.11 -0.24 1.06
N GLN A 148 7.71 -1.41 0.90
CA GLN A 148 8.70 -1.69 -0.14
C GLN A 148 8.01 -1.91 -1.48
N ARG A 149 8.48 -1.18 -2.51
CA ARG A 149 8.04 -1.33 -3.92
C ARG A 149 9.19 -1.20 -4.93
N GLY A 150 10.39 -0.81 -4.49
CA GLY A 150 11.52 -0.51 -5.36
C GLY A 150 12.33 -1.74 -5.78
N GLU A 151 13.43 -1.51 -6.47
CA GLU A 151 14.36 -2.52 -6.99
C GLU A 151 14.83 -3.53 -5.93
N SER A 152 14.90 -3.12 -4.67
CA SER A 152 15.27 -4.02 -3.58
C SER A 152 14.40 -5.28 -3.51
N LEU A 153 13.18 -5.26 -4.05
CA LEU A 153 12.32 -6.44 -4.15
C LEU A 153 12.78 -7.42 -5.24
N ALA A 154 13.47 -6.97 -6.28
CA ALA A 154 14.00 -7.84 -7.32
C ALA A 154 15.06 -8.81 -6.77
N SER A 155 15.82 -8.38 -5.76
CA SER A 155 16.83 -9.22 -5.08
C SER A 155 16.27 -10.03 -3.91
N LEU A 156 14.97 -10.04 -3.69
CA LEU A 156 14.35 -10.69 -2.53
C LEU A 156 14.66 -12.19 -2.47
N VAL A 157 14.66 -12.88 -3.62
CA VAL A 157 15.00 -14.31 -3.68
C VAL A 157 16.41 -14.60 -3.14
N GLU A 158 17.37 -13.73 -3.44
CA GLU A 158 18.75 -13.88 -2.99
C GLU A 158 18.93 -13.47 -1.52
N LEU A 159 18.20 -12.43 -1.11
CA LEU A 159 18.27 -11.87 0.23
C LEU A 159 17.55 -12.74 1.27
N ASP A 160 16.46 -13.38 0.87
CA ASP A 160 15.59 -14.13 1.77
C ASP A 160 15.32 -15.56 1.27
N PRO A 161 16.33 -16.42 1.25
CA PRO A 161 16.19 -17.80 0.77
C PRO A 161 15.20 -18.63 1.60
N GLU A 162 14.94 -18.24 2.85
CA GLU A 162 13.98 -18.90 3.73
C GLU A 162 12.55 -18.37 3.58
N GLY A 163 12.34 -17.28 2.83
CA GLY A 163 11.01 -16.70 2.62
C GLY A 163 10.38 -16.09 3.87
N ARG A 164 11.18 -15.43 4.71
CA ARG A 164 10.73 -14.80 5.96
C ARG A 164 10.34 -13.34 5.81
N LEU A 165 10.73 -12.72 4.70
CA LEU A 165 10.33 -11.37 4.34
C LEU A 165 9.07 -11.41 3.48
N HIS A 166 8.03 -10.68 3.90
CA HIS A 166 6.71 -10.68 3.25
C HIS A 166 6.34 -9.27 2.80
N PRO A 167 6.68 -8.87 1.56
CA PRO A 167 6.20 -7.61 0.97
C PRO A 167 4.68 -7.62 0.85
N VAL A 168 4.06 -6.47 1.12
CA VAL A 168 2.60 -6.29 1.04
C VAL A 168 2.20 -5.53 -0.23
N LEU A 169 3.08 -4.67 -0.72
CA LEU A 169 2.86 -3.88 -1.95
C LEU A 169 3.46 -4.60 -3.16
N SER A 170 2.75 -4.52 -4.29
CA SER A 170 3.32 -4.93 -5.58
C SER A 170 4.52 -4.06 -5.95
N PRO A 171 5.47 -4.60 -6.73
CA PRO A 171 6.62 -3.85 -7.22
C PRO A 171 6.20 -2.62 -8.02
N LEU A 172 7.07 -1.61 -8.03
CA LEU A 172 6.88 -0.43 -8.88
C LEU A 172 6.93 -0.78 -10.37
N GLN A 173 7.64 -1.84 -10.72
CA GLN A 173 7.74 -2.35 -12.07
C GLN A 173 6.37 -2.67 -12.69
N ASP A 174 5.40 -3.13 -11.90
CA ASP A 174 4.03 -3.39 -12.39
C ASP A 174 3.36 -2.09 -12.92
N ASP A 175 3.57 -0.96 -12.22
CA ASP A 175 3.08 0.35 -12.64
C ASP A 175 3.76 0.80 -13.95
N LEU A 176 5.08 0.62 -14.03
CA LEU A 176 5.87 1.05 -15.17
C LEU A 176 5.61 0.19 -16.41
N GLU A 177 5.40 -1.12 -16.23
CA GLU A 177 5.02 -2.03 -17.32
C GLU A 177 3.68 -1.64 -17.92
N GLN A 178 2.69 -1.33 -17.07
CA GLN A 178 1.39 -0.87 -17.54
C GLN A 178 1.50 0.44 -18.31
N LEU A 179 2.24 1.43 -17.79
CA LEU A 179 2.47 2.70 -18.47
C LEU A 179 3.17 2.50 -19.82
N ALA A 180 4.20 1.68 -19.86
CA ALA A 180 4.96 1.39 -21.08
C ALA A 180 4.09 0.68 -22.12
N SER A 181 3.31 -0.32 -21.70
CA SER A 181 2.39 -1.07 -22.55
C SER A 181 1.33 -0.16 -23.16
N ASP A 182 0.71 0.69 -22.35
CA ASP A 182 -0.34 1.60 -22.81
C ASP A 182 0.21 2.72 -23.70
N ALA A 183 1.41 3.21 -23.45
CA ALA A 183 2.08 4.15 -24.33
C ALA A 183 2.31 3.53 -25.73
N LEU A 184 2.77 2.28 -25.78
CA LEU A 184 2.94 1.53 -27.02
C LEU A 184 1.61 1.26 -27.73
N ALA A 185 0.54 0.94 -26.98
CA ALA A 185 -0.82 0.76 -27.50
C ALA A 185 -1.38 2.05 -28.13
N GLN A 186 -0.97 3.23 -27.64
CA GLN A 186 -1.28 4.51 -28.29
C GLN A 186 -0.47 4.76 -29.57
N GLY A 187 0.46 3.87 -29.91
CA GLY A 187 1.35 4.02 -31.06
C GLY A 187 2.59 4.88 -30.79
N TRP A 188 2.86 5.25 -29.54
CA TRP A 188 4.05 6.01 -29.16
C TRP A 188 5.24 5.08 -29.02
N LYS A 189 5.89 4.83 -30.15
CA LYS A 189 7.00 3.88 -30.23
C LYS A 189 8.37 4.50 -29.94
N ARG A 190 8.46 5.83 -30.03
CA ARG A 190 9.68 6.60 -29.83
C ARG A 190 9.44 7.61 -28.72
N VAL A 191 10.12 7.44 -27.61
CA VAL A 191 9.95 8.33 -26.45
C VAL A 191 11.28 8.97 -26.06
N MET A 192 11.23 10.12 -25.45
CA MET A 192 12.34 10.71 -24.72
C MET A 192 11.99 10.66 -23.24
N VAL A 193 12.94 10.26 -22.39
CA VAL A 193 12.73 10.10 -20.95
C VAL A 193 13.52 11.17 -20.21
N VAL A 194 12.83 11.95 -19.39
CA VAL A 194 13.39 13.06 -18.63
C VAL A 194 13.05 12.88 -17.16
N ALA A 195 14.04 13.07 -16.31
CA ALA A 195 13.90 12.99 -14.86
C ALA A 195 14.33 14.31 -14.20
N ASP A 196 13.76 14.64 -13.05
CA ASP A 196 14.33 15.66 -12.18
C ASP A 196 15.59 15.10 -11.48
N PRO A 197 16.45 15.97 -10.88
CA PRO A 197 17.72 15.54 -10.33
C PRO A 197 17.61 14.75 -9.00
N SER A 198 16.44 14.28 -8.60
CA SER A 198 16.34 13.40 -7.44
C SER A 198 16.72 11.97 -7.81
N ASP A 199 17.52 11.30 -7.00
CA ASP A 199 17.96 9.92 -7.21
C ASP A 199 16.76 9.00 -7.48
N ARG A 200 15.69 9.16 -6.73
CA ARG A 200 14.48 8.36 -6.92
C ARG A 200 13.82 8.51 -8.29
N SER A 201 13.81 9.73 -8.84
CA SER A 201 13.25 9.98 -10.17
C SER A 201 14.13 9.40 -11.27
N ALA A 202 15.45 9.46 -11.09
CA ALA A 202 16.40 8.89 -12.03
C ALA A 202 16.29 7.36 -12.07
N ASP A 203 16.30 6.69 -10.92
CA ASP A 203 16.15 5.23 -10.82
C ASP A 203 14.84 4.75 -11.48
N GLN A 204 13.72 5.41 -11.18
CA GLN A 204 12.43 5.06 -11.80
C GLN A 204 12.42 5.28 -13.31
N ALA A 205 13.13 6.29 -13.79
CA ALA A 205 13.25 6.57 -15.21
C ALA A 205 14.08 5.49 -15.93
N GLU A 206 15.13 5.00 -15.29
CA GLU A 206 15.95 3.89 -15.81
C GLU A 206 15.16 2.59 -15.87
N ASP A 207 14.41 2.25 -14.83
CA ASP A 207 13.48 1.11 -14.80
C ASP A 207 12.48 1.19 -15.96
N PHE A 208 11.89 2.37 -16.19
CA PHE A 208 10.97 2.57 -17.31
C PHE A 208 11.65 2.37 -18.67
N VAL A 209 12.85 2.88 -18.86
CA VAL A 209 13.63 2.72 -20.11
C VAL A 209 13.83 1.24 -20.42
N GLU A 210 14.28 0.48 -19.42
CA GLU A 210 14.50 -0.96 -19.59
C GLU A 210 13.19 -1.68 -19.95
N MET A 211 12.11 -1.38 -19.23
CA MET A 211 10.80 -1.99 -19.47
C MET A 211 10.26 -1.63 -20.87
N PHE A 212 10.32 -0.35 -21.24
CA PHE A 212 9.83 0.13 -22.52
C PHE A 212 10.58 -0.49 -23.70
N GLN A 213 11.91 -0.63 -23.59
CA GLN A 213 12.73 -1.30 -24.60
C GLN A 213 12.44 -2.80 -24.67
N ARG A 214 12.23 -3.47 -23.55
CA ARG A 214 11.85 -4.89 -23.48
C ARG A 214 10.54 -5.16 -24.21
N LEU A 215 9.58 -4.24 -24.12
CA LEU A 215 8.29 -4.29 -24.82
C LEU A 215 8.37 -3.87 -26.30
N GLY A 216 9.54 -3.51 -26.80
CA GLY A 216 9.79 -3.17 -28.22
C GLY A 216 9.69 -1.69 -28.55
N GLY A 217 9.65 -0.82 -27.53
CA GLY A 217 9.75 0.62 -27.69
C GLY A 217 11.19 1.09 -27.91
N ARG A 218 11.35 2.35 -28.32
CA ARG A 218 12.65 2.97 -28.55
C ARG A 218 12.76 4.27 -27.75
N VAL A 219 13.83 4.40 -26.98
CA VAL A 219 14.16 5.62 -26.27
C VAL A 219 15.13 6.45 -27.09
N GLU A 220 14.80 7.69 -27.32
CA GLU A 220 15.61 8.64 -28.07
C GLU A 220 16.43 9.51 -27.10
N SER A 221 17.74 9.46 -27.23
CA SER A 221 18.68 10.34 -26.53
C SER A 221 19.81 10.74 -27.46
N PHE A 222 20.48 11.85 -27.21
CA PHE A 222 21.70 12.24 -27.93
C PHE A 222 22.96 11.74 -27.22
N GLU A 223 22.87 11.55 -25.95
CA GLU A 223 23.97 11.19 -25.08
C GLU A 223 23.59 9.92 -24.28
N ASP A 224 24.57 9.24 -23.79
CA ASP A 224 24.44 8.21 -22.78
C ASP A 224 24.63 8.89 -21.41
N PRO A 225 23.74 8.73 -20.45
CA PRO A 225 22.65 7.75 -20.35
C PRO A 225 21.39 8.11 -21.15
N LEU A 226 20.53 7.10 -21.37
CA LEU A 226 19.25 7.26 -22.09
C LEU A 226 18.25 8.13 -21.35
N VAL A 227 18.34 8.20 -20.03
CA VAL A 227 17.59 9.11 -19.19
C VAL A 227 18.27 10.46 -19.12
N GLN A 228 17.57 11.52 -19.47
CA GLN A 228 18.08 12.88 -19.35
C GLN A 228 17.69 13.46 -18.00
N THR A 229 18.62 13.51 -17.08
CA THR A 229 18.42 14.22 -15.80
C THR A 229 18.62 15.71 -16.01
N VAL A 230 17.56 16.49 -15.78
CA VAL A 230 17.55 17.92 -16.07
C VAL A 230 17.27 18.73 -14.80
N ASP A 231 18.26 19.51 -14.40
CA ASP A 231 18.10 20.51 -13.35
C ASP A 231 17.31 21.71 -13.91
N PRO A 232 16.12 22.00 -13.37
CA PRO A 232 15.28 23.12 -13.82
C PRO A 232 15.91 24.49 -13.57
N GLU A 233 16.91 24.61 -12.70
CA GLU A 233 17.64 25.86 -12.47
C GLU A 233 18.74 26.09 -13.52
N ASN A 234 19.10 25.07 -14.29
CA ASN A 234 20.10 25.14 -15.34
C ASN A 234 19.48 25.46 -16.71
N SER A 235 19.43 26.73 -17.08
CA SER A 235 18.83 27.17 -18.35
C SER A 235 19.49 26.57 -19.58
N LEU A 236 20.79 26.28 -19.56
CA LEU A 236 21.49 25.64 -20.68
C LEU A 236 21.07 24.17 -20.85
N ALA A 237 20.87 23.47 -19.76
CA ALA A 237 20.36 22.10 -19.82
C ALA A 237 18.94 22.06 -20.39
N LEU A 238 18.08 22.98 -19.99
CA LEU A 238 16.73 23.11 -20.54
C LEU A 238 16.74 23.47 -22.03
N GLU A 239 17.56 24.43 -22.46
CA GLU A 239 17.69 24.78 -23.89
C GLU A 239 18.14 23.59 -24.73
N ARG A 240 19.10 22.81 -24.24
CA ARG A 240 19.52 21.55 -24.89
C ARG A 240 18.37 20.58 -25.00
N LEU A 241 17.66 20.32 -23.91
CA LEU A 241 16.48 19.45 -23.93
C LEU A 241 15.46 19.91 -24.98
N PHE A 242 15.18 21.21 -25.08
CA PHE A 242 14.23 21.73 -26.07
C PHE A 242 14.71 21.53 -27.52
N GLN A 243 16.01 21.72 -27.75
CA GLN A 243 16.63 21.43 -29.04
C GLN A 243 16.54 19.93 -29.36
N ASP A 244 16.87 19.08 -28.40
CA ASP A 244 16.81 17.62 -28.56
C ASP A 244 15.39 17.14 -28.88
N LEU A 245 14.40 17.63 -28.17
CA LEU A 245 12.99 17.34 -28.45
C LEU A 245 12.58 17.76 -29.87
N THR A 246 13.09 18.89 -30.31
CA THR A 246 12.79 19.38 -31.67
C THR A 246 13.48 18.53 -32.75
N TRP A 247 14.74 18.17 -32.57
CA TRP A 247 15.53 17.43 -33.53
C TRP A 247 15.14 15.94 -33.61
N LYS A 248 14.97 15.29 -32.46
CA LYS A 248 14.64 13.87 -32.39
C LYS A 248 13.18 13.60 -32.75
N GLY A 249 12.29 14.55 -32.42
CA GLY A 249 10.86 14.43 -32.69
C GLY A 249 10.24 13.17 -32.10
N PRO A 250 10.39 12.88 -30.78
CA PRO A 250 9.77 11.71 -30.17
C PRO A 250 8.25 11.79 -30.26
N ASP A 251 7.59 10.63 -30.21
CA ASP A 251 6.12 10.54 -30.17
C ASP A 251 5.59 11.02 -28.83
N ALA A 252 6.33 10.76 -27.74
CA ALA A 252 5.98 11.19 -26.40
C ALA A 252 7.20 11.60 -25.58
N LEU A 253 6.97 12.48 -24.60
CA LEU A 253 7.90 12.83 -23.55
C LEU A 253 7.45 12.14 -22.26
N VAL A 254 8.29 11.26 -21.76
CA VAL A 254 8.10 10.57 -20.49
C VAL A 254 8.76 11.40 -19.40
N LEU A 255 8.03 11.70 -18.34
CA LEU A 255 8.47 12.59 -17.30
C LEU A 255 8.46 11.90 -15.93
N ALA A 256 9.65 11.67 -15.40
CA ALA A 256 9.86 11.16 -14.04
C ALA A 256 10.00 12.35 -13.07
N ALA A 257 8.91 13.09 -12.92
CA ALA A 257 8.84 14.24 -12.01
C ALA A 257 7.38 14.44 -11.56
N SER A 258 7.19 15.08 -10.42
CA SER A 258 5.85 15.48 -9.99
C SER A 258 5.27 16.54 -10.94
N PRO A 259 3.95 16.51 -11.24
CA PRO A 259 3.31 17.51 -12.08
C PRO A 259 3.44 18.95 -11.60
N ASP A 260 3.66 19.16 -10.31
CA ASP A 260 3.88 20.47 -9.69
C ASP A 260 5.37 20.78 -9.46
N SER A 261 6.28 19.92 -9.94
CA SER A 261 7.71 20.15 -9.85
C SER A 261 8.16 21.34 -10.70
N PRO A 262 9.26 22.03 -10.34
CA PRO A 262 9.80 23.10 -11.16
C PRO A 262 10.10 22.68 -12.60
N LEU A 263 10.61 21.45 -12.81
CA LEU A 263 10.88 20.91 -14.14
C LEU A 263 9.59 20.77 -14.96
N ALA A 264 8.53 20.19 -14.39
CA ALA A 264 7.25 20.03 -15.06
C ALA A 264 6.63 21.39 -15.43
N LEU A 265 6.70 22.38 -14.53
CA LEU A 265 6.18 23.74 -14.78
C LEU A 265 6.95 24.45 -15.89
N GLN A 266 8.27 24.33 -15.95
CA GLN A 266 9.08 24.92 -17.02
C GLN A 266 8.85 24.27 -18.37
N LEU A 267 8.67 22.94 -18.42
CA LEU A 267 8.31 22.24 -19.63
C LEU A 267 6.90 22.63 -20.12
N ALA A 268 5.93 22.82 -19.21
CA ALA A 268 4.61 23.31 -19.56
C ALA A 268 4.65 24.74 -20.13
N ASP A 269 5.45 25.64 -19.54
CA ASP A 269 5.65 26.99 -20.06
C ASP A 269 6.32 27.00 -21.43
N ALA A 270 7.37 26.17 -21.60
CA ALA A 270 8.04 25.99 -22.89
C ALA A 270 7.08 25.45 -23.95
N GLN A 271 6.20 24.51 -23.62
CA GLN A 271 5.16 24.02 -24.51
C GLN A 271 4.20 25.14 -24.90
N ALA A 272 3.70 25.92 -23.94
CA ALA A 272 2.80 27.02 -24.19
C ALA A 272 3.40 28.10 -25.11
N LYS A 273 4.70 28.30 -25.04
CA LYS A 273 5.47 29.20 -25.90
C LYS A 273 5.84 28.59 -27.25
N GLY A 274 5.50 27.32 -27.49
CA GLY A 274 5.86 26.60 -28.72
C GLY A 274 7.34 26.19 -28.82
N ALA A 275 8.11 26.31 -27.75
CA ALA A 275 9.53 25.98 -27.72
C ALA A 275 9.84 24.47 -27.84
N LEU A 276 8.89 23.61 -27.49
CA LEU A 276 9.06 22.15 -27.56
C LEU A 276 8.84 21.56 -28.97
N GLY A 277 8.58 22.40 -29.97
CA GLY A 277 8.28 21.99 -31.34
C GLY A 277 6.95 21.26 -31.46
N VAL A 278 6.56 20.97 -32.68
CA VAL A 278 5.30 20.25 -33.02
C VAL A 278 5.62 19.11 -33.94
N THR A 279 5.02 17.95 -33.72
CA THR A 279 5.04 16.84 -34.69
C THR A 279 3.73 16.82 -35.46
N PRO A 280 3.67 16.25 -36.68
CA PRO A 280 2.43 16.16 -37.46
C PRO A 280 1.32 15.37 -36.74
N THR A 281 1.71 14.42 -35.90
CA THR A 281 0.79 13.58 -35.14
C THR A 281 0.47 14.15 -33.76
N GLY A 282 1.06 15.30 -33.38
CA GLY A 282 1.08 15.82 -32.02
C GLY A 282 2.06 15.05 -31.14
N ARG A 283 2.36 15.59 -29.97
CA ARG A 283 3.13 14.90 -28.95
C ARG A 283 2.23 14.55 -27.79
N ALA A 284 2.72 13.63 -26.97
CA ALA A 284 2.05 13.22 -25.75
C ALA A 284 2.97 13.35 -24.54
N TRP A 285 2.37 13.47 -23.38
CA TRP A 285 3.04 13.38 -22.10
C TRP A 285 2.75 12.03 -21.46
N VAL A 286 3.76 11.40 -20.90
CA VAL A 286 3.63 10.19 -20.08
C VAL A 286 4.16 10.52 -18.69
N TRP A 287 3.31 10.41 -17.70
CA TRP A 287 3.65 10.71 -16.31
C TRP A 287 3.95 9.44 -15.56
N MET A 288 5.19 9.27 -15.12
CA MET A 288 5.63 8.08 -14.38
C MET A 288 5.19 8.07 -12.93
N LEU A 289 5.01 9.25 -12.32
CA LEU A 289 4.61 9.35 -10.92
C LEU A 289 3.10 9.55 -10.82
N PRO A 290 2.40 8.83 -9.91
CA PRO A 290 0.97 9.01 -9.72
C PRO A 290 0.68 10.42 -9.23
N SER A 291 -0.27 11.09 -9.89
CA SER A 291 -0.74 12.40 -9.49
C SER A 291 -2.14 12.31 -8.92
N HIS A 292 -2.34 12.75 -7.69
CA HIS A 292 -3.66 12.92 -7.10
C HIS A 292 -4.44 14.09 -7.71
N ARG A 293 -3.77 14.93 -8.52
CA ARG A 293 -4.33 16.11 -9.18
C ARG A 293 -4.33 15.99 -10.70
N VAL A 294 -4.75 14.82 -11.20
CA VAL A 294 -4.81 14.56 -12.65
C VAL A 294 -5.56 15.67 -13.40
N GLN A 295 -6.53 16.30 -12.77
CA GLN A 295 -7.32 17.41 -13.35
C GLN A 295 -6.55 18.74 -13.44
N ASP A 296 -5.54 18.91 -12.61
CA ASP A 296 -4.76 20.14 -12.46
C ASP A 296 -3.40 20.09 -13.17
N LEU A 297 -3.14 19.02 -13.95
CA LEU A 297 -1.89 18.90 -14.69
C LEU A 297 -1.68 20.12 -15.60
N PRO A 298 -0.49 20.77 -15.54
CA PRO A 298 -0.24 22.01 -16.27
C PRO A 298 -0.18 21.84 -17.79
N MET A 299 0.14 20.64 -18.27
CA MET A 299 0.43 20.32 -19.68
C MET A 299 -0.82 19.90 -20.42
N ARG A 300 -1.69 20.86 -20.77
CA ARG A 300 -3.02 20.57 -21.31
C ARG A 300 -3.07 20.42 -22.84
N SER A 301 -2.11 20.97 -23.57
CA SER A 301 -2.18 21.03 -25.03
C SER A 301 -1.88 19.71 -25.73
N TRP A 302 -1.22 18.79 -25.06
CA TRP A 302 -0.90 17.45 -25.58
C TRP A 302 -1.76 16.40 -24.88
N LYS A 303 -1.95 15.25 -25.54
CA LYS A 303 -2.50 14.08 -24.86
C LYS A 303 -1.63 13.72 -23.67
N GLN A 304 -2.24 13.25 -22.60
CA GLN A 304 -1.53 12.86 -21.38
C GLN A 304 -1.91 11.45 -20.99
N LEU A 305 -0.92 10.59 -20.83
CA LEU A 305 -1.08 9.28 -20.19
C LEU A 305 -0.61 9.39 -18.76
N VAL A 306 -1.45 9.04 -17.82
CA VAL A 306 -1.18 9.13 -16.39
C VAL A 306 -1.44 7.80 -15.72
N LEU A 307 -0.69 7.49 -14.69
CA LEU A 307 -1.02 6.39 -13.80
C LEU A 307 -2.23 6.82 -12.94
N GLU A 308 -3.40 6.27 -13.22
CA GLU A 308 -4.64 6.60 -12.49
C GLU A 308 -4.66 5.89 -11.15
N GLN A 309 -4.34 4.60 -11.16
CA GLN A 309 -4.21 3.79 -9.96
C GLN A 309 -2.91 2.99 -10.02
N PRO A 310 -2.05 3.08 -9.00
CA PRO A 310 -0.91 2.20 -8.86
C PRO A 310 -1.36 0.74 -8.77
N ALA A 311 -0.48 -0.18 -9.08
CA ALA A 311 -0.76 -1.60 -8.99
C ALA A 311 -1.28 -1.98 -7.60
N HIS A 312 -2.41 -2.67 -7.58
CA HIS A 312 -3.17 -3.03 -6.38
C HIS A 312 -3.76 -4.44 -6.50
N GLY A 313 -4.24 -4.96 -5.40
CA GLY A 313 -4.74 -6.33 -5.33
C GLY A 313 -6.22 -6.47 -5.70
N PRO A 314 -6.69 -7.71 -5.83
CA PRO A 314 -8.07 -8.01 -6.25
C PRO A 314 -9.15 -7.52 -5.29
N ALA A 315 -8.81 -7.28 -4.01
CA ALA A 315 -9.77 -6.74 -3.03
C ALA A 315 -9.84 -5.21 -2.99
N TRP A 316 -9.11 -4.50 -3.87
CA TRP A 316 -9.02 -3.04 -3.86
C TRP A 316 -10.37 -2.33 -3.91
N SER A 317 -11.25 -2.70 -4.83
CA SER A 317 -12.54 -2.01 -5.02
C SER A 317 -13.44 -2.10 -3.78
N GLY A 318 -13.49 -3.26 -3.14
CA GLY A 318 -14.24 -3.47 -1.90
C GLY A 318 -13.64 -2.69 -0.73
N PHE A 319 -12.31 -2.73 -0.60
CA PHE A 319 -11.58 -1.93 0.38
C PHE A 319 -11.80 -0.43 0.19
N GLN A 320 -11.67 0.07 -1.06
CA GLN A 320 -11.85 1.50 -1.37
C GLN A 320 -13.25 1.99 -1.00
N ALA A 321 -14.29 1.24 -1.39
CA ALA A 321 -15.66 1.59 -1.06
C ALA A 321 -15.89 1.66 0.46
N ARG A 322 -15.40 0.68 1.19
CA ARG A 322 -15.51 0.63 2.64
C ARG A 322 -14.71 1.72 3.33
N PHE A 323 -13.46 1.93 2.91
CA PHE A 323 -12.60 2.97 3.48
C PHE A 323 -13.21 4.36 3.28
N LEU A 324 -13.74 4.64 2.07
CA LEU A 324 -14.44 5.90 1.80
C LEU A 324 -15.66 6.09 2.69
N ALA A 325 -16.47 5.04 2.86
CA ALA A 325 -17.66 5.08 3.71
C ALA A 325 -17.32 5.34 5.19
N GLU A 326 -16.27 4.72 5.71
CA GLU A 326 -15.92 4.78 7.14
C GLU A 326 -14.96 5.92 7.50
N ARG A 327 -14.14 6.40 6.56
CA ARG A 327 -13.11 7.44 6.79
C ARG A 327 -13.39 8.75 6.07
N GLY A 328 -14.40 8.80 5.17
CA GLY A 328 -14.81 10.01 4.44
C GLY A 328 -13.81 10.52 3.41
N ARG A 329 -12.79 9.73 3.04
CA ARG A 329 -11.76 10.07 2.04
C ARG A 329 -11.36 8.85 1.23
N ASN A 330 -10.85 9.07 0.03
CA ASN A 330 -10.27 7.98 -0.77
C ASN A 330 -9.01 7.43 -0.10
N PRO A 331 -8.82 6.10 -0.09
CA PRO A 331 -7.59 5.49 0.36
C PRO A 331 -6.45 5.69 -0.65
N ASP A 332 -5.23 5.61 -0.16
CA ASP A 332 -4.03 5.41 -0.94
C ASP A 332 -3.47 3.99 -0.74
N LEU A 333 -2.39 3.65 -1.45
CA LEU A 333 -1.75 2.33 -1.29
C LEU A 333 -1.23 2.07 0.12
N LEU A 334 -0.84 3.11 0.87
CA LEU A 334 -0.38 2.94 2.24
C LEU A 334 -1.53 2.54 3.17
N ALA A 335 -2.71 3.10 2.94
CA ALA A 335 -3.91 2.65 3.66
C ALA A 335 -4.25 1.19 3.32
N ALA A 336 -4.16 0.80 2.05
CA ALA A 336 -4.39 -0.59 1.63
C ALA A 336 -3.37 -1.54 2.26
N SER A 337 -2.09 -1.14 2.26
CA SER A 337 -1.03 -1.92 2.89
C SER A 337 -1.24 -2.07 4.40
N GLY A 338 -1.66 -1.01 5.09
CA GLY A 338 -2.03 -1.10 6.50
C GLY A 338 -3.18 -2.07 6.75
N TYR A 339 -4.21 -1.99 5.92
CA TYR A 339 -5.37 -2.88 5.98
C TYR A 339 -4.98 -4.35 5.80
N ASP A 340 -4.19 -4.67 4.79
CA ASP A 340 -3.74 -6.03 4.54
C ASP A 340 -2.76 -6.53 5.62
N THR A 341 -1.87 -5.67 6.11
CA THR A 341 -0.98 -5.99 7.23
C THR A 341 -1.78 -6.41 8.47
N ALA A 342 -2.83 -5.67 8.84
CA ALA A 342 -3.66 -6.01 10.00
C ALA A 342 -4.34 -7.38 9.85
N ARG A 343 -4.84 -7.68 8.64
CA ARG A 343 -5.49 -8.95 8.31
C ARG A 343 -4.49 -10.12 8.38
N MET A 344 -3.31 -9.96 7.77
CA MET A 344 -2.24 -10.96 7.81
C MET A 344 -1.80 -11.28 9.23
N LEU A 345 -1.52 -10.25 10.03
CA LEU A 345 -1.11 -10.42 11.42
C LEU A 345 -2.19 -11.11 12.27
N THR A 346 -3.45 -10.75 12.07
CA THR A 346 -4.57 -11.38 12.78
C THR A 346 -4.67 -12.86 12.42
N LEU A 347 -4.64 -13.22 11.13
CA LEU A 347 -4.71 -14.62 10.69
C LEU A 347 -3.50 -15.44 11.16
N ALA A 348 -2.32 -14.83 11.24
CA ALA A 348 -1.12 -15.48 11.76
C ALA A 348 -1.23 -15.82 13.26
N SER A 349 -2.01 -15.03 14.03
CA SER A 349 -2.20 -15.24 15.46
C SER A 349 -3.23 -16.33 15.82
N LEU A 350 -4.09 -16.74 14.87
CA LEU A 350 -5.21 -17.67 15.14
C LEU A 350 -4.75 -19.11 15.33
N ALA A 351 -3.76 -19.54 14.56
CA ALA A 351 -3.21 -20.88 14.64
C ALA A 351 -1.75 -20.89 14.19
N PRO A 352 -0.95 -21.85 14.71
CA PRO A 352 0.41 -22.04 14.24
C PRO A 352 0.42 -22.30 12.73
N SER A 353 1.44 -21.78 12.04
CA SER A 353 1.67 -22.13 10.64
C SER A 353 1.97 -23.61 10.49
N PRO A 354 1.60 -24.23 9.37
CA PRO A 354 2.01 -25.57 9.04
C PRO A 354 3.55 -25.72 9.15
N VAL A 355 3.98 -26.88 9.57
CA VAL A 355 5.42 -27.20 9.60
C VAL A 355 5.85 -27.50 8.17
N SER A 356 6.91 -26.85 7.68
CA SER A 356 7.48 -27.16 6.37
C SER A 356 8.01 -28.60 6.31
N VAL A 357 8.26 -29.09 5.10
CA VAL A 357 8.86 -30.42 4.87
C VAL A 357 10.21 -30.53 5.59
N GLU A 358 10.91 -29.43 5.81
CA GLU A 358 12.20 -29.35 6.50
C GLU A 358 12.07 -29.23 8.03
N GLY A 359 10.84 -29.27 8.56
CA GLY A 359 10.60 -29.19 10.00
C GLY A 359 10.66 -27.78 10.59
N THR A 360 10.77 -26.74 9.75
CA THR A 360 10.76 -25.34 10.17
C THR A 360 9.36 -24.76 10.14
N ARG A 361 9.05 -23.87 11.07
CA ARG A 361 7.80 -23.09 11.06
C ARG A 361 8.07 -21.68 10.63
N HIS A 362 7.34 -21.24 9.61
CA HIS A 362 7.32 -19.84 9.20
C HIS A 362 6.08 -19.17 9.74
N PRO A 363 6.16 -18.02 10.42
CA PRO A 363 4.98 -17.36 10.99
C PRO A 363 3.87 -17.02 9.96
N LEU A 364 4.25 -16.77 8.71
CA LEU A 364 3.34 -16.53 7.58
C LEU A 364 3.28 -17.68 6.57
N GLY A 365 3.83 -18.86 6.90
CA GLY A 365 3.85 -20.04 6.02
C GLY A 365 2.49 -20.70 5.80
N TRP A 366 1.42 -20.11 6.34
CA TRP A 366 0.04 -20.49 6.06
C TRP A 366 -0.53 -19.81 4.81
N LEU A 367 0.15 -18.77 4.28
CA LEU A 367 -0.21 -18.18 2.99
C LEU A 367 0.16 -19.17 1.88
N ASP A 368 -0.83 -19.55 1.08
CA ASP A 368 -0.66 -20.55 0.03
C ASP A 368 -1.30 -20.04 -1.28
N PRO A 369 -0.48 -19.74 -2.30
CA PRO A 369 -0.97 -19.24 -3.58
C PRO A 369 -1.82 -20.25 -4.36
N ASP A 370 -1.69 -21.53 -4.06
CA ASP A 370 -2.37 -22.59 -4.79
C ASP A 370 -3.82 -22.85 -4.26
N GLN A 371 -4.23 -22.15 -3.18
CA GLN A 371 -5.60 -22.21 -2.65
C GLN A 371 -6.53 -21.25 -3.42
N GLU A 372 -7.84 -21.52 -3.31
CA GLU A 372 -8.84 -20.57 -3.78
C GLU A 372 -8.80 -19.26 -2.98
N PRO A 373 -8.94 -18.08 -3.64
CA PRO A 373 -8.96 -16.80 -2.97
C PRO A 373 -10.07 -16.70 -1.93
N ALA A 374 -9.73 -16.34 -0.69
CA ALA A 374 -10.66 -16.28 0.43
C ALA A 374 -10.89 -14.83 0.90
N SER A 375 -12.13 -14.54 1.31
CA SER A 375 -12.43 -13.34 2.11
C SER A 375 -11.79 -13.46 3.51
N LEU A 376 -11.72 -12.37 4.28
CA LEU A 376 -11.15 -12.46 5.63
C LEU A 376 -11.95 -13.44 6.52
N CYS A 377 -13.27 -13.44 6.48
CA CYS A 377 -14.07 -14.32 7.34
C CYS A 377 -13.91 -15.81 6.97
N ASP A 378 -13.80 -16.11 5.67
CA ASP A 378 -13.51 -17.47 5.22
C ASP A 378 -12.10 -17.89 5.63
N ALA A 379 -11.14 -17.00 5.47
CA ALA A 379 -9.75 -17.20 5.91
C ALA A 379 -9.65 -17.44 7.42
N VAL A 380 -10.40 -16.68 8.24
CA VAL A 380 -10.50 -16.91 9.69
C VAL A 380 -10.99 -18.34 9.99
N THR A 381 -12.06 -18.78 9.32
CA THR A 381 -12.61 -20.12 9.52
C THR A 381 -11.60 -21.21 9.18
N ALA A 382 -10.92 -21.08 8.03
CA ALA A 382 -9.88 -22.01 7.62
C ALA A 382 -8.68 -22.00 8.59
N ARG A 383 -8.22 -20.81 9.02
CA ARG A 383 -7.10 -20.70 9.97
C ARG A 383 -7.41 -21.30 11.33
N LEU A 384 -8.62 -21.13 11.84
CA LEU A 384 -9.05 -21.79 13.09
C LEU A 384 -9.03 -23.32 12.99
N SER A 385 -9.20 -23.87 11.78
CA SER A 385 -9.05 -25.30 11.48
C SER A 385 -7.58 -25.72 11.26
N GLY A 386 -6.65 -24.75 11.20
CA GLY A 386 -5.22 -24.99 10.94
C GLY A 386 -4.84 -25.04 9.45
N ASP A 387 -5.78 -24.74 8.56
CA ASP A 387 -5.56 -24.81 7.12
C ASP A 387 -4.77 -23.61 6.58
N SER A 388 -4.09 -23.82 5.45
CA SER A 388 -3.50 -22.75 4.65
C SER A 388 -4.56 -22.01 3.84
N VAL A 389 -4.35 -20.76 3.54
CA VAL A 389 -5.30 -19.92 2.80
C VAL A 389 -4.61 -19.01 1.80
N ARG A 390 -5.31 -18.65 0.74
CA ARG A 390 -4.97 -17.54 -0.15
C ARG A 390 -5.82 -16.33 0.23
N LEU A 391 -5.19 -15.32 0.81
CA LEU A 391 -5.88 -14.10 1.23
C LEU A 391 -5.94 -13.10 0.07
N MET A 392 -7.13 -12.66 -0.31
CA MET A 392 -7.29 -11.56 -1.25
C MET A 392 -6.83 -10.25 -0.61
N GLY A 393 -5.77 -9.66 -1.15
CA GLY A 393 -5.25 -8.38 -0.69
C GLY A 393 -5.86 -7.19 -1.41
N ALA A 394 -5.87 -6.04 -0.75
CA ALA A 394 -6.22 -4.76 -1.35
C ALA A 394 -4.99 -4.07 -1.93
N ALA A 395 -3.84 -4.18 -1.27
CA ALA A 395 -2.59 -3.58 -1.71
C ALA A 395 -1.90 -4.35 -2.84
N SER A 396 -2.04 -5.68 -2.85
CA SER A 396 -1.50 -6.58 -3.87
C SER A 396 -2.19 -7.95 -3.78
N ASP A 397 -1.88 -8.87 -4.70
CA ASP A 397 -2.17 -10.29 -4.48
C ASP A 397 -1.15 -10.81 -3.44
N LEU A 398 -1.61 -11.00 -2.20
CA LEU A 398 -0.77 -11.42 -1.07
C LEU A 398 -0.26 -12.86 -1.17
N SER A 399 -0.75 -13.62 -2.14
CA SER A 399 -0.36 -15.01 -2.38
C SER A 399 0.95 -15.08 -3.15
N GLN A 400 2.04 -14.84 -2.46
CA GLN A 400 3.38 -14.97 -3.02
C GLN A 400 4.06 -16.24 -2.48
N ARG A 401 4.91 -16.84 -3.32
CA ARG A 401 5.84 -17.86 -2.86
C ARG A 401 6.98 -17.21 -2.08
N PRO A 402 7.60 -17.92 -1.14
CA PRO A 402 8.77 -17.41 -0.43
C PRO A 402 9.81 -16.80 -1.38
N GLY A 403 10.33 -15.63 -1.07
CA GLY A 403 11.30 -14.92 -1.88
C GLY A 403 10.76 -14.25 -3.14
N GLN A 404 9.44 -14.20 -3.35
CA GLN A 404 8.83 -13.49 -4.47
C GLN A 404 8.10 -12.23 -3.99
N ALA A 405 8.12 -11.19 -4.81
CA ALA A 405 7.26 -10.03 -4.61
C ALA A 405 5.82 -10.35 -5.02
N PRO A 406 4.81 -9.80 -4.34
CA PRO A 406 3.42 -9.94 -4.74
C PRO A 406 3.15 -9.17 -6.03
N SER A 407 2.18 -9.62 -6.83
CA SER A 407 1.76 -8.93 -8.04
C SER A 407 0.56 -8.02 -7.78
N GLY A 408 0.36 -7.05 -8.67
CA GLY A 408 -0.79 -6.16 -8.67
C GLY A 408 -1.17 -5.71 -10.07
N GLU A 409 -2.37 -5.17 -10.21
CA GLU A 409 -2.86 -4.60 -11.47
C GLU A 409 -2.88 -3.08 -11.38
N ALA A 410 -2.08 -2.42 -12.19
CA ALA A 410 -2.09 -0.98 -12.36
C ALA A 410 -3.14 -0.55 -13.40
N SER A 411 -3.61 0.67 -13.31
CA SER A 411 -4.44 1.27 -14.35
C SER A 411 -3.94 2.64 -14.75
N THR A 412 -4.04 2.93 -16.04
CA THR A 412 -3.68 4.21 -16.62
C THR A 412 -4.90 4.92 -17.19
N ARG A 413 -4.78 6.21 -17.36
CA ARG A 413 -5.80 7.04 -17.98
C ARG A 413 -5.21 7.92 -19.06
N LEU A 414 -5.80 7.83 -20.25
CA LEU A 414 -5.51 8.75 -21.35
C LEU A 414 -6.42 9.98 -21.24
N MET A 415 -5.80 11.14 -21.07
CA MET A 415 -6.49 12.43 -21.08
C MET A 415 -6.29 13.11 -22.43
N PRO A 416 -7.36 13.64 -23.03
CA PRO A 416 -7.25 14.39 -24.30
C PRO A 416 -6.46 15.68 -24.08
N GLY A 417 -5.68 16.10 -25.09
CA GLY A 417 -5.17 17.47 -25.17
C GLY A 417 -6.35 18.46 -25.24
N ARG A 418 -6.23 19.56 -24.52
CA ARG A 418 -7.23 20.66 -24.53
C ARG A 418 -6.72 21.87 -25.27
#